data_6c70d5830f1b397d9ffbca501b4821e1
#
_entry.id   6c70d5830f1b397d9ffbca501b4821e1
#
_cell.length_a   1.000
_cell.length_b   1.000
_cell.length_c   1.000
_cell.angle_alpha   90.00
_cell.angle_beta   90.00
_cell.angle_gamma   90.00
#
_symmetry.space_group_name_H-M   'P 1'
#
loop_
_entity.id
_entity.type
_entity.pdbx_description
1 polymer ?
#
loop_
_entity_poly.entity_id
_entity_poly.type
_entity_poly.pdbx_seq_one_letter_code
_entity_poly.pdbx_strand_id
1 'polypeptide(L)'
;MGLTLTQKILANKAGYEVKPGDLIEIDVDMVLGNDVTSPVAIKEFLKIGVKEVFDKEKIALVPDHFVPNKDIKSAEQVNIVRKFAKEYGIVNFFEVGQMGIEHALLPEKGLVLPGDVVIGADSHTCTYGAITCFSTDRKSVV
;
A
#
# COMPACT_ATOMS: atom_id res chain seq x y z
N MET A 1 -31.40 -7.16 8.03
CA MET A 1 -30.93 -5.93 7.36
C MET A 1 -29.83 -6.30 6.36
N GLY A 2 -29.72 -5.55 5.25
CA GLY A 2 -28.63 -5.81 4.31
C GLY A 2 -27.28 -5.36 4.89
N LEU A 3 -26.18 -6.01 4.47
CA LEU A 3 -24.83 -5.65 4.83
C LEU A 3 -24.37 -4.43 4.02
N THR A 4 -23.58 -3.54 4.63
CA THR A 4 -22.88 -2.48 3.91
C THR A 4 -21.80 -3.07 2.99
N LEU A 5 -21.31 -2.29 2.03
CA LEU A 5 -20.22 -2.72 1.14
C LEU A 5 -18.96 -3.14 1.95
N THR A 6 -18.57 -2.32 2.91
CA THR A 6 -17.44 -2.62 3.81
C THR A 6 -17.64 -3.94 4.54
N GLN A 7 -18.81 -4.17 5.13
CA GLN A 7 -19.10 -5.44 5.80
C GLN A 7 -19.00 -6.63 4.86
N LYS A 8 -19.47 -6.50 3.61
CA LYS A 8 -19.37 -7.56 2.61
C LYS A 8 -17.93 -7.91 2.26
N ILE A 9 -17.07 -6.90 2.05
CA ILE A 9 -15.65 -7.09 1.74
C ILE A 9 -14.95 -7.76 2.92
N LEU A 10 -15.10 -7.18 4.11
CA LEU A 10 -14.44 -7.69 5.32
C LEU A 10 -14.92 -9.09 5.70
N ALA A 11 -16.23 -9.37 5.60
CA ALA A 11 -16.78 -10.71 5.84
C ALA A 11 -16.27 -11.75 4.85
N ASN A 12 -16.12 -11.36 3.57
CA ASN A 12 -15.55 -12.25 2.55
C ASN A 12 -14.09 -12.61 2.86
N LYS A 13 -13.31 -11.63 3.34
CA LYS A 13 -11.90 -11.86 3.73
C LYS A 13 -11.76 -12.63 5.04
N ALA A 14 -12.62 -12.37 6.01
CA ALA A 14 -12.60 -13.05 7.30
C ALA A 14 -13.18 -14.48 7.24
N GLY A 15 -14.03 -14.76 6.25
CA GLY A 15 -14.74 -16.05 6.13
C GLY A 15 -15.96 -16.19 7.07
N TYR A 16 -16.36 -15.11 7.75
CA TYR A 16 -17.52 -15.06 8.64
C TYR A 16 -18.17 -13.68 8.64
N GLU A 17 -19.39 -13.59 9.18
CA GLU A 17 -20.12 -12.31 9.28
C GLU A 17 -19.43 -11.36 10.24
N VAL A 18 -19.19 -10.11 9.78
CA VAL A 18 -18.50 -9.05 10.52
C VAL A 18 -19.49 -7.94 10.88
N LYS A 19 -19.42 -7.45 12.12
CA LYS A 19 -20.27 -6.38 12.66
C LYS A 19 -19.43 -5.20 13.14
N PRO A 20 -19.98 -3.99 13.16
CA PRO A 20 -19.31 -2.84 13.79
C PRO A 20 -18.92 -3.13 15.24
N GLY A 21 -17.68 -2.89 15.60
CA GLY A 21 -17.10 -3.16 16.92
C GLY A 21 -16.36 -4.49 17.02
N ASP A 22 -16.46 -5.37 16.03
CA ASP A 22 -15.69 -6.62 16.02
C ASP A 22 -14.20 -6.33 15.80
N LEU A 23 -13.34 -7.05 16.51
CA LEU A 23 -11.93 -7.16 16.22
C LEU A 23 -11.74 -8.33 15.25
N ILE A 24 -11.24 -8.04 14.05
CA ILE A 24 -11.05 -9.04 13.01
C ILE A 24 -9.59 -9.11 12.57
N GLU A 25 -9.15 -10.29 12.15
CA GLU A 25 -7.87 -10.51 11.52
C GLU A 25 -8.11 -10.95 10.08
N ILE A 26 -7.53 -10.23 9.13
CA ILE A 26 -7.70 -10.49 7.69
C ILE A 26 -6.39 -10.30 6.95
N ASP A 27 -6.25 -11.01 5.84
CA ASP A 27 -5.13 -10.83 4.93
C ASP A 27 -5.28 -9.52 4.14
N VAL A 28 -4.15 -8.86 3.91
CA VAL A 28 -4.02 -7.68 3.05
C VAL A 28 -3.67 -8.13 1.63
N ASP A 29 -4.37 -7.60 0.63
CA ASP A 29 -4.13 -7.92 -0.78
C ASP A 29 -3.03 -7.06 -1.39
N MET A 30 -2.95 -5.78 -0.98
CA MET A 30 -1.91 -4.87 -1.47
C MET A 30 -1.49 -3.87 -0.39
N VAL A 31 -0.18 -3.68 -0.26
CA VAL A 31 0.44 -2.61 0.52
C VAL A 31 1.06 -1.60 -0.43
N LEU A 32 0.66 -0.33 -0.32
CA LEU A 32 1.16 0.75 -1.14
C LEU A 32 2.10 1.66 -0.35
N GLY A 33 3.22 2.02 -0.96
CA GLY A 33 4.13 3.01 -0.44
C GLY A 33 4.69 3.93 -1.53
N ASN A 34 4.93 5.18 -1.17
CA ASN A 34 5.52 6.19 -2.04
C ASN A 34 6.87 6.70 -1.49
N ASP A 35 7.50 7.62 -2.19
CA ASP A 35 8.81 8.17 -1.84
C ASP A 35 8.78 9.19 -0.68
N VAL A 36 7.62 9.61 -0.22
CA VAL A 36 7.47 10.47 0.97
C VAL A 36 7.42 9.65 2.25
N THR A 37 6.60 8.62 2.29
CA THR A 37 6.25 7.88 3.50
C THR A 37 7.00 6.56 3.64
N SER A 38 7.32 5.88 2.54
CA SER A 38 8.05 4.61 2.57
C SER A 38 9.43 4.70 3.21
N PRO A 39 10.24 5.75 3.05
CA PRO A 39 11.53 5.83 3.71
C PRO A 39 11.43 5.75 5.24
N VAL A 40 10.38 6.33 5.83
CA VAL A 40 10.11 6.23 7.27
C VAL A 40 9.69 4.82 7.66
N ALA A 41 8.76 4.21 6.89
CA ALA A 41 8.31 2.84 7.12
C ALA A 41 9.46 1.83 6.98
N ILE A 42 10.30 1.98 5.96
CA ILE A 42 11.50 1.15 5.73
C ILE A 42 12.46 1.24 6.92
N LYS A 43 12.72 2.45 7.43
CA LYS A 43 13.57 2.64 8.61
C LYS A 43 13.04 1.89 9.83
N GLU A 44 11.74 1.93 10.08
CA GLU A 44 11.13 1.20 11.19
C GLU A 44 11.14 -0.31 10.94
N PHE A 45 10.85 -0.75 9.72
CA PHE A 45 10.95 -2.15 9.30
C PHE A 45 12.34 -2.75 9.57
N LEU A 46 13.39 -2.02 9.19
CA LEU A 46 14.78 -2.47 9.42
C LEU A 46 15.14 -2.59 10.91
N LYS A 47 14.52 -1.79 11.79
CA LYS A 47 14.71 -1.92 13.25
C LYS A 47 14.11 -3.20 13.83
N ILE A 48 13.07 -3.76 13.21
CA ILE A 48 12.46 -5.02 13.64
C ILE A 48 13.43 -6.19 13.43
N GLY A 49 14.37 -6.05 12.47
CA GLY A 49 15.39 -7.05 12.20
C GLY A 49 14.91 -8.28 11.44
N VAL A 50 13.74 -8.21 10.81
CA VAL A 50 13.23 -9.28 9.93
C VAL A 50 14.02 -9.28 8.61
N LYS A 51 14.19 -10.46 8.03
CA LYS A 51 15.00 -10.65 6.83
C LYS A 51 14.19 -10.66 5.54
N GLU A 52 12.89 -10.82 5.64
CA GLU A 52 12.00 -10.96 4.50
C GLU A 52 10.72 -10.12 4.74
N VAL A 53 10.13 -9.66 3.64
CA VAL A 53 8.78 -9.07 3.65
C VAL A 53 7.72 -10.19 3.63
N PHE A 54 6.50 -9.88 4.04
CA PHE A 54 5.42 -10.88 4.09
C PHE A 54 5.09 -11.48 2.70
N ASP A 55 5.08 -10.64 1.68
CA ASP A 55 4.88 -11.04 0.29
C ASP A 55 5.37 -9.92 -0.65
N LYS A 56 6.39 -10.22 -1.44
CA LYS A 56 7.01 -9.26 -2.36
C LYS A 56 6.15 -8.92 -3.59
N GLU A 57 5.14 -9.72 -3.88
CA GLU A 57 4.18 -9.47 -4.95
C GLU A 57 3.01 -8.59 -4.49
N LYS A 58 2.76 -8.54 -3.17
CA LYS A 58 1.70 -7.73 -2.55
C LYS A 58 2.18 -6.39 -2.00
N ILE A 59 3.36 -5.95 -2.40
CA ILE A 59 3.90 -4.63 -2.05
C ILE A 59 4.13 -3.87 -3.34
N ALA A 60 3.51 -2.70 -3.46
CA ALA A 60 3.74 -1.75 -4.55
C ALA A 60 4.48 -0.52 -4.01
N LEU A 61 5.58 -0.16 -4.65
CA LEU A 61 6.37 1.02 -4.32
C LEU A 61 6.41 1.95 -5.52
N VAL A 62 5.82 3.14 -5.38
CA VAL A 62 5.67 4.12 -6.45
C VAL A 62 6.27 5.45 -6.03
N PRO A 63 7.48 5.80 -6.50
CA PRO A 63 8.02 7.14 -6.30
C PRO A 63 7.33 8.12 -7.26
N ASP A 64 6.35 8.87 -6.79
CA ASP A 64 5.56 9.80 -7.59
C ASP A 64 5.43 11.22 -7.03
N HIS A 65 5.96 11.45 -5.82
CA HIS A 65 5.91 12.76 -5.18
C HIS A 65 7.19 13.57 -5.39
N PHE A 66 8.36 12.92 -5.31
CA PHE A 66 9.67 13.57 -5.39
C PHE A 66 10.37 13.41 -6.73
N VAL A 67 9.74 12.80 -7.69
CA VAL A 67 10.29 12.63 -9.04
C VAL A 67 9.52 13.50 -10.05
N PRO A 68 10.23 14.20 -10.95
CA PRO A 68 11.69 14.34 -11.04
C PRO A 68 12.27 14.98 -9.79
N ASN A 69 13.38 14.47 -9.29
CA ASN A 69 13.97 14.97 -8.05
C ASN A 69 14.43 16.41 -8.18
N LYS A 70 13.94 17.29 -7.31
CA LYS A 70 14.26 18.72 -7.31
C LYS A 70 15.56 19.05 -6.59
N ASP A 71 16.02 18.17 -5.69
CA ASP A 71 17.21 18.37 -4.86
C ASP A 71 17.78 17.01 -4.39
N ILE A 72 18.94 17.08 -3.72
CA ILE A 72 19.64 15.90 -3.19
C ILE A 72 18.78 15.15 -2.16
N LYS A 73 18.06 15.86 -1.29
CA LYS A 73 17.23 15.23 -0.26
C LYS A 73 16.10 14.40 -0.87
N SER A 74 15.45 14.93 -1.89
CA SER A 74 14.42 14.20 -2.66
C SER A 74 15.00 12.93 -3.29
N ALA A 75 16.19 13.05 -3.90
CA ALA A 75 16.88 11.92 -4.52
C ALA A 75 17.29 10.85 -3.49
N GLU A 76 17.70 11.26 -2.30
CA GLU A 76 18.00 10.34 -1.20
C GLU A 76 16.78 9.53 -0.76
N GLN A 77 15.60 10.16 -0.66
CA GLN A 77 14.37 9.45 -0.30
C GLN A 77 14.02 8.38 -1.35
N VAL A 78 14.04 8.75 -2.63
CA VAL A 78 13.81 7.79 -3.73
C VAL A 78 14.86 6.67 -3.71
N ASN A 79 16.12 7.00 -3.43
CA ASN A 79 17.19 6.01 -3.36
C ASN A 79 17.00 5.00 -2.21
N ILE A 80 16.45 5.41 -1.07
CA ILE A 80 16.09 4.51 0.03
C ILE A 80 15.06 3.49 -0.45
N VAL A 81 14.00 3.96 -1.10
CA VAL A 81 12.93 3.09 -1.64
C VAL A 81 13.50 2.12 -2.68
N ARG A 82 14.33 2.62 -3.60
CA ARG A 82 14.98 1.80 -4.65
C ARG A 82 15.87 0.70 -4.06
N LYS A 83 16.68 1.04 -3.06
CA LYS A 83 17.56 0.07 -2.39
C LYS A 83 16.74 -1.00 -1.69
N PHE A 84 15.70 -0.61 -0.98
CA PHE A 84 14.80 -1.55 -0.31
C PHE A 84 14.11 -2.48 -1.32
N ALA A 85 13.56 -1.93 -2.39
CA ALA A 85 12.92 -2.72 -3.43
C ALA A 85 13.87 -3.78 -4.03
N LYS A 86 15.11 -3.38 -4.28
CA LYS A 86 16.15 -4.28 -4.80
C LYS A 86 16.56 -5.35 -3.79
N GLU A 87 16.80 -4.96 -2.54
CA GLU A 87 17.28 -5.85 -1.46
C GLU A 87 16.25 -6.93 -1.12
N TYR A 88 14.98 -6.53 -1.01
CA TYR A 88 13.89 -7.44 -0.65
C TYR A 88 13.17 -8.05 -1.86
N GLY A 89 13.59 -7.72 -3.08
CA GLY A 89 13.05 -8.28 -4.31
C GLY A 89 11.59 -7.90 -4.58
N ILE A 90 11.19 -6.67 -4.21
CA ILE A 90 9.82 -6.18 -4.44
C ILE A 90 9.52 -6.20 -5.94
N VAL A 91 8.47 -6.91 -6.32
CA VAL A 91 8.10 -7.12 -7.72
C VAL A 91 7.49 -5.85 -8.33
N ASN A 92 6.60 -5.20 -7.57
CA ASN A 92 5.87 -4.04 -8.04
C ASN A 92 6.58 -2.73 -7.62
N PHE A 93 7.81 -2.57 -8.05
CA PHE A 93 8.54 -1.30 -7.94
C PHE A 93 8.53 -0.56 -9.28
N PHE A 94 7.92 0.61 -9.29
CA PHE A 94 7.77 1.44 -10.48
C PHE A 94 8.83 2.54 -10.51
N GLU A 95 9.98 2.21 -11.08
CA GLU A 95 11.13 3.13 -11.19
C GLU A 95 10.77 4.38 -12.02
N VAL A 96 11.56 5.42 -11.86
CA VAL A 96 11.46 6.65 -12.65
C VAL A 96 11.41 6.33 -14.16
N GLY A 97 10.36 6.83 -14.82
CA GLY A 97 10.07 6.52 -16.23
C GLY A 97 9.05 5.39 -16.43
N GLN A 98 8.75 4.60 -15.39
CA GLN A 98 7.68 3.60 -15.38
C GLN A 98 6.58 3.92 -14.38
N MET A 99 6.81 4.93 -13.55
CA MET A 99 5.88 5.41 -12.55
C MET A 99 4.71 6.18 -13.16
N GLY A 100 3.69 6.38 -12.36
CA GLY A 100 2.56 7.28 -12.59
C GLY A 100 2.05 7.76 -11.25
N ILE A 101 0.93 8.48 -11.23
CA ILE A 101 0.21 8.78 -9.97
C ILE A 101 -0.21 7.44 -9.35
N GLU A 102 0.28 7.12 -8.15
CA GLU A 102 0.13 5.82 -7.52
C GLU A 102 -1.32 5.32 -7.48
N HIS A 103 -2.26 6.21 -7.18
CA HIS A 103 -3.69 5.87 -7.08
C HIS A 103 -4.38 5.62 -8.42
N ALA A 104 -3.79 6.05 -9.54
CA ALA A 104 -4.22 5.70 -10.88
C ALA A 104 -3.47 4.46 -11.40
N LEU A 105 -2.16 4.42 -11.14
CA LEU A 105 -1.27 3.38 -11.64
C LEU A 105 -1.66 1.98 -11.17
N LEU A 106 -1.97 1.79 -9.88
CA LEU A 106 -2.28 0.47 -9.34
C LEU A 106 -3.53 -0.16 -9.96
N PRO A 107 -4.67 0.55 -10.07
CA PRO A 107 -5.83 0.03 -10.78
C PRO A 107 -5.56 -0.21 -12.28
N GLU A 108 -4.86 0.68 -12.96
CA GLU A 108 -4.51 0.53 -14.38
C GLU A 108 -3.63 -0.70 -14.65
N LYS A 109 -2.78 -1.05 -13.69
CA LYS A 109 -1.94 -2.26 -13.75
C LYS A 109 -2.66 -3.52 -13.27
N GLY A 110 -3.89 -3.41 -12.79
CA GLY A 110 -4.63 -4.53 -12.23
C GLY A 110 -4.06 -5.06 -10.91
N LEU A 111 -3.30 -4.22 -10.18
CA LEU A 111 -2.72 -4.57 -8.89
C LEU A 111 -3.70 -4.38 -7.72
N VAL A 112 -4.75 -3.63 -7.95
CA VAL A 112 -5.85 -3.40 -7.01
C VAL A 112 -7.16 -3.66 -7.72
N LEU A 113 -7.94 -4.60 -7.20
CA LEU A 113 -9.18 -5.09 -7.81
C LEU A 113 -10.36 -4.90 -6.86
N PRO A 114 -11.61 -4.87 -7.39
CA PRO A 114 -12.81 -4.82 -6.56
C PRO A 114 -12.86 -5.94 -5.51
N GLY A 115 -13.09 -5.56 -4.27
CA GLY A 115 -13.14 -6.49 -3.14
C GLY A 115 -11.80 -6.67 -2.40
N ASP A 116 -10.73 -6.03 -2.87
CA ASP A 116 -9.43 -6.09 -2.20
C ASP A 116 -9.38 -5.26 -0.92
N VAL A 117 -8.48 -5.67 -0.04
CA VAL A 117 -8.06 -4.91 1.14
C VAL A 117 -6.70 -4.28 0.83
N VAL A 118 -6.67 -2.95 0.81
CA VAL A 118 -5.48 -2.16 0.47
C VAL A 118 -5.07 -1.30 1.66
N ILE A 119 -3.81 -1.39 2.05
CA ILE A 119 -3.22 -0.53 3.07
C ILE A 119 -2.14 0.32 2.43
N GLY A 120 -2.24 1.63 2.59
CA GLY A 120 -1.25 2.56 2.09
C GLY A 120 -0.66 3.42 3.20
N ALA A 121 0.41 4.12 2.87
CA ALA A 121 0.99 5.15 3.73
C ALA A 121 0.65 6.57 3.25
N ASP A 122 -0.10 6.67 2.17
CA ASP A 122 -0.60 7.93 1.62
C ASP A 122 -2.00 8.26 2.15
N SER A 123 -2.26 9.54 2.45
CA SER A 123 -3.55 10.02 2.98
C SER A 123 -4.73 9.85 2.01
N HIS A 124 -4.47 9.64 0.72
CA HIS A 124 -5.48 9.41 -0.31
C HIS A 124 -5.72 7.92 -0.60
N THR A 125 -5.13 7.00 0.16
CA THR A 125 -5.30 5.55 -0.05
C THR A 125 -6.77 5.12 -0.08
N CYS A 126 -7.64 5.80 0.66
CA CYS A 126 -9.09 5.55 0.65
C CYS A 126 -9.75 5.72 -0.74
N THR A 127 -9.07 6.34 -1.70
CA THR A 127 -9.54 6.50 -3.09
C THR A 127 -9.92 5.17 -3.75
N TYR A 128 -9.27 4.07 -3.40
CA TYR A 128 -9.63 2.75 -3.95
C TYR A 128 -11.01 2.26 -3.53
N GLY A 129 -11.65 2.91 -2.58
CA GLY A 129 -13.07 2.73 -2.29
C GLY A 129 -13.97 3.01 -3.50
N ALA A 130 -13.55 3.88 -4.44
CA ALA A 130 -14.25 4.17 -5.68
C ALA A 130 -14.37 2.95 -6.62
N ILE A 131 -13.46 2.01 -6.51
CA ILE A 131 -13.49 0.73 -7.24
C ILE A 131 -13.88 -0.44 -6.35
N THR A 132 -14.60 -0.15 -5.27
CA THR A 132 -15.14 -1.15 -4.33
C THR A 132 -14.10 -1.95 -3.54
N CYS A 133 -12.95 -1.35 -3.22
CA CYS A 133 -11.99 -1.90 -2.27
C CYS A 133 -12.32 -1.45 -0.83
N PHE A 134 -11.86 -2.21 0.15
CA PHE A 134 -11.65 -1.70 1.49
C PHE A 134 -10.23 -1.15 1.56
N SER A 135 -10.08 0.16 1.59
CA SER A 135 -8.77 0.79 1.57
C SER A 135 -8.64 1.85 2.67
N THR A 136 -7.51 1.84 3.33
CA THR A 136 -7.23 2.76 4.43
C THR A 136 -5.76 3.14 4.48
N ASP A 137 -5.50 4.33 5.00
CA ASP A 137 -4.15 4.73 5.34
C ASP A 137 -3.81 4.33 6.78
N ARG A 138 -2.53 4.36 7.08
CA ARG A 138 -2.01 4.07 8.41
C ARG A 138 -2.36 5.13 9.46
N LYS A 139 -2.72 6.36 9.04
CA LYS A 139 -3.05 7.48 9.93
C LYS A 139 -4.52 7.53 10.34
N SER A 140 -5.38 6.88 9.60
CA SER A 140 -6.84 6.94 9.82
C SER A 140 -7.31 6.07 10.98
N VAL A 141 -6.40 5.46 11.70
CA VAL A 141 -6.69 4.72 12.93
C VAL A 141 -6.55 5.69 14.11
N VAL A 142 -7.54 6.50 14.32
CA VAL A 142 -7.78 7.25 15.55
C VAL A 142 -9.16 6.90 16.06
#